data_5c7a6e6519fed8a5fc82271c5834a759
#
_entry.id   5c7a6e6519fed8a5fc82271c5834a759
#
_cell.length_a   1.000
_cell.length_b   1.000
_cell.length_c   1.000
_cell.angle_alpha   90.00
_cell.angle_beta   90.00
_cell.angle_gamma   90.00
#
_symmetry.space_group_name_H-M   'P 1'
#
loop_
_entity.id
_entity.type
_entity.pdbx_description
1 polymer ?
#
loop_
_entity_poly.entity_id
_entity_poly.type
_entity_poly.pdbx_seq_one_letter_code
_entity_poly.pdbx_strand_id
1 'polypeptide(L)'
;PKWNIEHSPVKSEKKEDIRLFGKAIFKPLEGLVLNAEYTFNRTNTNKEAYYKKLAYVNAEKAFQKAYTHNGNTSYRLDEIHVNYNAINIYGNYDKAWGDHSLSVMAGFNQEYSYRQELWGQKLNVINPDHPSLAGSSGTQTTGDVYDEYALRGLYYRLGYNYKGKYLIETNGRYDGSSKFPKDNRF
;
A
#
# COMPACT_ATOMS: atom_id res chain seq x y z
N PRO A 1 -9.50 28.01 18.15
CA PRO A 1 -10.75 28.74 18.15
C PRO A 1 -11.53 28.51 16.85
N LYS A 2 -12.85 28.66 16.89
CA LYS A 2 -13.82 28.43 15.81
C LYS A 2 -13.38 29.06 14.47
N TRP A 3 -12.86 30.28 14.51
CA TRP A 3 -12.38 31.01 13.33
C TRP A 3 -11.30 30.26 12.53
N ASN A 4 -10.33 29.61 13.22
CA ASN A 4 -9.28 28.85 12.55
C ASN A 4 -9.83 27.62 11.82
N ILE A 5 -10.90 27.01 12.33
CA ILE A 5 -11.55 25.84 11.72
C ILE A 5 -12.28 26.25 10.43
N GLU A 6 -13.00 27.37 10.46
CA GLU A 6 -13.75 27.87 9.30
C GLU A 6 -12.85 28.32 8.13
N HIS A 7 -11.60 28.72 8.44
CA HIS A 7 -10.62 29.19 7.46
C HIS A 7 -9.52 28.19 7.15
N SER A 8 -9.59 26.99 7.73
CA SER A 8 -8.65 25.91 7.43
C SER A 8 -8.71 25.49 5.95
N PRO A 9 -7.62 24.95 5.40
CA PRO A 9 -7.66 24.36 4.07
C PRO A 9 -8.76 23.29 3.96
N VAL A 10 -9.52 23.33 2.88
CA VAL A 10 -10.46 22.27 2.57
C VAL A 10 -9.69 21.15 1.92
N LYS A 11 -9.74 19.95 2.52
CA LYS A 11 -9.11 18.73 2.01
C LYS A 11 -10.17 17.65 1.87
N SER A 12 -10.13 16.97 0.76
CA SER A 12 -10.96 15.79 0.47
C SER A 12 -10.04 14.64 0.08
N GLU A 13 -10.36 13.45 0.55
CA GLU A 13 -9.71 12.22 0.14
C GLU A 13 -10.77 11.17 -0.14
N LYS A 14 -10.76 10.64 -1.37
CA LYS A 14 -11.59 9.53 -1.79
C LYS A 14 -10.69 8.34 -2.09
N LYS A 15 -10.89 7.24 -1.38
CA LYS A 15 -10.15 5.99 -1.56
C LYS A 15 -11.11 4.89 -2.00
N GLU A 16 -10.75 4.22 -3.09
CA GLU A 16 -11.42 3.05 -3.61
C GLU A 16 -10.45 1.87 -3.56
N ASP A 17 -10.89 0.76 -2.97
CA ASP A 17 -10.08 -0.45 -2.78
C ASP A 17 -10.85 -1.67 -3.32
N ILE A 18 -10.23 -2.37 -4.28
CA ILE A 18 -10.77 -3.60 -4.85
C ILE A 18 -9.78 -4.71 -4.54
N ARG A 19 -10.24 -5.73 -3.81
CA ARG A 19 -9.44 -6.91 -3.50
C ARG A 19 -10.13 -8.15 -4.02
N LEU A 20 -9.37 -8.96 -4.77
CA LEU A 20 -9.76 -10.26 -5.25
C LEU A 20 -8.83 -11.31 -4.67
N PHE A 21 -9.40 -12.40 -4.20
CA PHE A 21 -8.66 -13.54 -3.68
C PHE A 21 -9.19 -14.82 -4.35
N GLY A 22 -8.26 -15.62 -4.84
CA GLY A 22 -8.56 -16.95 -5.39
C GLY A 22 -7.69 -18.00 -4.71
N LYS A 23 -8.28 -19.17 -4.42
CA LYS A 23 -7.57 -20.32 -3.86
C LYS A 23 -7.95 -21.58 -4.61
N ALA A 24 -6.95 -22.35 -5.02
CA ALA A 24 -7.09 -23.69 -5.57
C ALA A 24 -6.45 -24.72 -4.61
N ILE A 25 -7.13 -25.82 -4.40
CA ILE A 25 -6.65 -26.93 -3.55
C ILE A 25 -6.69 -28.18 -4.41
N PHE A 26 -5.56 -28.90 -4.49
CA PHE A 26 -5.44 -30.15 -5.20
C PHE A 26 -4.88 -31.23 -4.27
N LYS A 27 -5.55 -32.39 -4.24
CA LYS A 27 -5.18 -33.54 -3.41
C LYS A 27 -4.87 -34.72 -4.30
N PRO A 28 -3.64 -34.84 -4.85
CA PRO A 28 -3.29 -35.88 -5.84
C PRO A 28 -3.19 -37.29 -5.24
N LEU A 29 -2.86 -37.37 -3.94
CA LEU A 29 -2.71 -38.63 -3.21
C LEU A 29 -2.99 -38.44 -1.73
N GLU A 30 -3.16 -39.54 -1.00
CA GLU A 30 -3.37 -39.52 0.45
C GLU A 30 -2.18 -38.85 1.18
N GLY A 31 -2.49 -37.93 2.09
CA GLY A 31 -1.51 -37.17 2.84
C GLY A 31 -0.94 -35.95 2.12
N LEU A 32 -1.08 -35.82 0.78
CA LEU A 32 -0.55 -34.66 0.04
C LEU A 32 -1.66 -33.65 -0.34
N VAL A 33 -1.49 -32.42 0.09
CA VAL A 33 -2.37 -31.30 -0.27
C VAL A 33 -1.54 -30.19 -0.89
N LEU A 34 -1.81 -29.86 -2.13
CA LEU A 34 -1.20 -28.74 -2.84
C LEU A 34 -2.18 -27.56 -2.83
N ASN A 35 -1.67 -26.37 -2.52
CA ASN A 35 -2.44 -25.15 -2.47
C ASN A 35 -1.80 -24.12 -3.39
N ALA A 36 -2.63 -23.39 -4.13
CA ALA A 36 -2.24 -22.21 -4.88
C ALA A 36 -3.19 -21.07 -4.53
N GLU A 37 -2.65 -19.95 -4.11
CA GLU A 37 -3.39 -18.76 -3.70
C GLU A 37 -2.92 -17.58 -4.53
N TYR A 38 -3.87 -16.77 -4.98
CA TYR A 38 -3.60 -15.54 -5.68
C TYR A 38 -4.40 -14.41 -5.07
N THR A 39 -3.72 -13.32 -4.77
CA THR A 39 -4.31 -12.07 -4.29
C THR A 39 -4.02 -10.96 -5.28
N PHE A 40 -5.06 -10.25 -5.68
CA PHE A 40 -4.97 -8.99 -6.40
C PHE A 40 -5.60 -7.91 -5.56
N ASN A 41 -4.89 -6.78 -5.40
CA ASN A 41 -5.45 -5.58 -4.76
C ASN A 41 -5.13 -4.36 -5.61
N ARG A 42 -6.17 -3.56 -5.89
CA ARG A 42 -6.04 -2.26 -6.54
C ARG A 42 -6.65 -1.19 -5.67
N THR A 43 -5.84 -0.21 -5.32
CA THR A 43 -6.26 0.98 -4.56
C THR A 43 -6.10 2.22 -5.43
N ASN A 44 -7.18 2.97 -5.59
CA ASN A 44 -7.18 4.29 -6.21
C ASN A 44 -7.48 5.33 -5.12
N THR A 45 -6.64 6.35 -5.00
CA THR A 45 -6.83 7.42 -4.02
C THR A 45 -6.77 8.76 -4.74
N ASN A 46 -7.86 9.51 -4.66
CA ASN A 46 -7.93 10.87 -5.16
C ASN A 46 -7.91 11.82 -3.98
N LYS A 47 -6.97 12.77 -3.99
CA LYS A 47 -6.87 13.81 -2.96
C LYS A 47 -7.02 15.17 -3.59
N GLU A 48 -7.82 16.00 -2.95
CA GLU A 48 -8.00 17.39 -3.31
C GLU A 48 -7.67 18.27 -2.13
N ALA A 49 -6.97 19.37 -2.36
CA ALA A 49 -6.66 20.33 -1.33
C ALA A 49 -6.80 21.75 -1.89
N TYR A 50 -7.69 22.52 -1.29
CA TYR A 50 -7.80 23.95 -1.53
C TYR A 50 -7.24 24.72 -0.34
N TYR A 51 -6.18 25.47 -0.56
CA TYR A 51 -5.53 26.35 0.42
C TYR A 51 -6.06 27.76 0.25
N LYS A 52 -6.89 28.18 1.21
CA LYS A 52 -7.56 29.46 1.20
C LYS A 52 -6.60 30.59 1.64
N LYS A 53 -6.94 31.78 1.21
CA LYS A 53 -6.35 33.01 1.75
C LYS A 53 -6.91 33.26 3.14
N LEU A 54 -6.03 33.40 4.13
CA LEU A 54 -6.40 33.76 5.47
C LEU A 54 -6.20 35.27 5.70
N ALA A 55 -7.19 35.89 6.31
CA ALA A 55 -7.10 37.26 6.77
C ALA A 55 -7.25 37.27 8.30
N TYR A 56 -6.40 37.99 8.97
CA TYR A 56 -6.45 38.15 10.43
C TYR A 56 -6.10 39.59 10.85
N VAL A 57 -6.49 39.94 12.07
CA VAL A 57 -6.16 41.20 12.70
C VAL A 57 -5.19 40.93 13.86
N ASN A 58 -4.08 41.64 13.93
CA ASN A 58 -3.11 41.50 15.01
C ASN A 58 -3.59 42.24 16.31
N ALA A 59 -2.80 42.17 17.37
CA ALA A 59 -3.11 42.82 18.66
C ALA A 59 -3.27 44.35 18.55
N GLU A 60 -2.65 44.97 17.56
CA GLU A 60 -2.72 46.43 17.28
C GLU A 60 -3.93 46.80 16.43
N LYS A 61 -4.83 45.84 16.17
CA LYS A 61 -5.98 45.95 15.25
C LYS A 61 -5.61 46.29 13.80
N ALA A 62 -4.33 46.16 13.43
CA ALA A 62 -3.90 46.29 12.04
C ALA A 62 -4.31 45.04 11.25
N PHE A 63 -4.94 45.26 10.09
CA PHE A 63 -5.38 44.17 9.25
C PHE A 63 -4.19 43.45 8.58
N GLN A 64 -3.99 42.21 8.90
CA GLN A 64 -2.96 41.33 8.32
C GLN A 64 -3.60 40.29 7.41
N LYS A 65 -2.90 39.94 6.34
CA LYS A 65 -3.28 38.84 5.43
C LYS A 65 -2.23 37.75 5.51
N ALA A 66 -2.64 36.55 5.84
CA ALA A 66 -1.82 35.36 5.74
C ALA A 66 -2.37 34.42 4.65
N TYR A 67 -1.47 33.66 4.07
CA TYR A 67 -1.79 32.67 3.05
C TYR A 67 -1.31 31.31 3.54
N THR A 68 -2.07 30.27 3.26
CA THR A 68 -1.75 28.92 3.70
C THR A 68 -0.68 28.24 2.85
N HIS A 69 -0.34 28.81 1.69
CA HIS A 69 0.70 28.28 0.82
C HIS A 69 1.38 29.40 0.04
N ASN A 70 2.68 29.63 0.30
CA ASN A 70 3.53 30.63 -0.40
C ASN A 70 2.89 32.01 -0.61
N GLY A 71 2.06 32.45 0.31
CA GLY A 71 1.37 33.74 0.23
C GLY A 71 0.18 33.80 -0.73
N ASN A 72 -0.17 32.74 -1.42
CA ASN A 72 -1.23 32.68 -2.43
C ASN A 72 -2.28 31.61 -2.09
N THR A 73 -3.48 31.73 -2.66
CA THR A 73 -4.41 30.61 -2.73
C THR A 73 -3.87 29.56 -3.68
N SER A 74 -4.14 28.27 -3.42
CA SER A 74 -3.76 27.21 -4.33
C SER A 74 -4.75 26.05 -4.30
N TYR A 75 -4.88 25.39 -5.42
CA TYR A 75 -5.58 24.11 -5.54
C TYR A 75 -4.61 23.03 -5.97
N ARG A 76 -4.67 21.89 -5.30
CA ARG A 76 -3.86 20.71 -5.56
C ARG A 76 -4.76 19.49 -5.72
N LEU A 77 -4.45 18.70 -6.74
CA LEU A 77 -5.05 17.40 -7.01
C LEU A 77 -3.93 16.35 -7.04
N ASP A 78 -4.14 15.24 -6.33
CA ASP A 78 -3.24 14.08 -6.37
C ASP A 78 -4.07 12.85 -6.75
N GLU A 79 -3.58 12.09 -7.73
CA GLU A 79 -4.11 10.78 -8.13
C GLU A 79 -3.05 9.71 -7.83
N ILE A 80 -3.41 8.75 -6.98
CA ILE A 80 -2.51 7.69 -6.54
C ILE A 80 -3.14 6.35 -6.89
N HIS A 81 -2.42 5.55 -7.66
CA HIS A 81 -2.78 4.20 -8.04
C HIS A 81 -1.78 3.22 -7.44
N VAL A 82 -2.28 2.23 -6.71
CA VAL A 82 -1.46 1.13 -6.18
C VAL A 82 -2.05 -0.18 -6.69
N ASN A 83 -1.21 -0.99 -7.35
CA ASN A 83 -1.55 -2.35 -7.74
C ASN A 83 -0.65 -3.30 -6.98
N TYR A 84 -1.24 -4.27 -6.29
CA TYR A 84 -0.55 -5.31 -5.55
C TYR A 84 -1.00 -6.67 -6.03
N ASN A 85 -0.05 -7.56 -6.26
CA ASN A 85 -0.27 -8.96 -6.63
C ASN A 85 0.56 -9.86 -5.72
N ALA A 86 -0.04 -10.94 -5.26
CA ALA A 86 0.68 -11.97 -4.51
C ALA A 86 0.28 -13.35 -5.00
N ILE A 87 1.27 -14.22 -5.15
CA ILE A 87 1.11 -15.64 -5.43
C ILE A 87 1.75 -16.40 -4.27
N ASN A 88 1.03 -17.38 -3.74
CA ASN A 88 1.51 -18.29 -2.71
C ASN A 88 1.17 -19.71 -3.12
N ILE A 89 2.20 -20.55 -3.33
CA ILE A 89 2.06 -21.95 -3.74
C ILE A 89 2.76 -22.80 -2.70
N TYR A 90 2.05 -23.74 -2.09
CA TYR A 90 2.64 -24.61 -1.08
C TYR A 90 2.01 -25.99 -1.05
N GLY A 91 2.81 -26.97 -0.67
CA GLY A 91 2.40 -28.34 -0.45
C GLY A 91 2.55 -28.74 1.00
N ASN A 92 1.57 -29.45 1.52
CA ASN A 92 1.62 -30.12 2.80
C ASN A 92 1.57 -31.62 2.57
N TYR A 93 2.46 -32.36 3.22
CA TYR A 93 2.46 -33.81 3.22
C TYR A 93 2.50 -34.34 4.64
N ASP A 94 1.47 -35.07 5.02
CA ASP A 94 1.33 -35.68 6.33
C ASP A 94 1.27 -37.20 6.18
N LYS A 95 2.10 -37.91 6.95
CA LYS A 95 2.14 -39.38 6.97
C LYS A 95 2.36 -39.90 8.37
N ALA A 96 1.55 -40.87 8.73
CA ALA A 96 1.70 -41.64 9.96
C ALA A 96 1.92 -43.14 9.64
N TRP A 97 2.85 -43.76 10.38
CA TRP A 97 3.10 -45.20 10.29
C TRP A 97 3.58 -45.73 11.63
N GLY A 98 2.88 -46.74 12.18
CA GLY A 98 3.15 -47.22 13.53
C GLY A 98 3.11 -46.11 14.55
N ASP A 99 4.21 -45.92 15.30
CA ASP A 99 4.35 -44.90 16.32
C ASP A 99 4.91 -43.57 15.77
N HIS A 100 5.10 -43.41 14.47
CA HIS A 100 5.73 -42.28 13.80
C HIS A 100 4.72 -41.41 13.10
N SER A 101 4.91 -40.10 13.17
CA SER A 101 4.15 -39.11 12.40
C SER A 101 5.10 -38.08 11.83
N LEU A 102 4.98 -37.83 10.54
CA LEU A 102 5.77 -36.87 9.78
C LEU A 102 4.84 -35.84 9.14
N SER A 103 5.16 -34.56 9.30
CA SER A 103 4.50 -33.45 8.63
C SER A 103 5.55 -32.61 7.91
N VAL A 104 5.36 -32.40 6.62
CA VAL A 104 6.27 -31.60 5.77
C VAL A 104 5.46 -30.55 5.04
N MET A 105 5.91 -29.31 5.09
CA MET A 105 5.40 -28.24 4.26
C MET A 105 6.56 -27.58 3.51
N ALA A 106 6.36 -27.31 2.23
CA ALA A 106 7.28 -26.50 1.43
C ALA A 106 6.46 -25.56 0.55
N GLY A 107 6.93 -24.34 0.38
CA GLY A 107 6.20 -23.34 -0.38
C GLY A 107 7.07 -22.25 -0.96
N PHE A 108 6.46 -21.56 -1.91
CA PHE A 108 6.98 -20.40 -2.61
C PHE A 108 5.98 -19.26 -2.51
N ASN A 109 6.47 -18.08 -2.18
CA ASN A 109 5.71 -16.84 -2.17
C ASN A 109 6.36 -15.83 -3.10
N GLN A 110 5.56 -15.09 -3.84
CA GLN A 110 6.01 -13.94 -4.61
C GLN A 110 4.98 -12.83 -4.46
N GLU A 111 5.47 -11.64 -4.14
CA GLU A 111 4.69 -10.41 -4.06
C GLU A 111 5.27 -9.37 -5.03
N TYR A 112 4.39 -8.58 -5.62
CA TYR A 112 4.76 -7.44 -6.45
C TYR A 112 3.82 -6.30 -6.16
N SER A 113 4.37 -5.13 -5.91
CA SER A 113 3.63 -3.88 -5.74
C SER A 113 4.17 -2.82 -6.68
N TYR A 114 3.26 -2.11 -7.31
CA TYR A 114 3.52 -0.95 -8.17
C TYR A 114 2.66 0.20 -7.70
N ARG A 115 3.29 1.35 -7.42
CA ARG A 115 2.63 2.60 -7.04
C ARG A 115 2.98 3.68 -8.05
N GLN A 116 1.96 4.34 -8.55
CA GLN A 116 2.07 5.55 -9.35
C GLN A 116 1.33 6.67 -8.67
N GLU A 117 1.93 7.83 -8.58
CA GLU A 117 1.31 9.06 -8.13
C GLU A 117 1.52 10.13 -9.18
N LEU A 118 0.44 10.80 -9.57
CA LEU A 118 0.44 11.99 -10.42
C LEU A 118 -0.19 13.12 -9.63
N TRP A 119 0.43 14.27 -9.59
CA TRP A 119 -0.15 15.44 -8.93
C TRP A 119 0.00 16.71 -9.74
N GLY A 120 -0.96 17.60 -9.56
CA GLY A 120 -0.95 18.94 -10.13
C GLY A 120 -1.35 19.96 -9.08
N GLN A 121 -0.69 21.12 -9.08
CA GLN A 121 -1.02 22.25 -8.24
C GLN A 121 -0.99 23.54 -9.06
N LYS A 122 -1.92 24.45 -8.78
CA LYS A 122 -1.95 25.75 -9.41
C LYS A 122 -2.32 26.84 -8.41
N LEU A 123 -1.62 27.96 -8.52
CA LEU A 123 -1.80 29.11 -7.63
C LEU A 123 -2.91 30.03 -8.14
N ASN A 124 -3.35 30.94 -7.27
CA ASN A 124 -4.34 32.00 -7.55
C ASN A 124 -5.67 31.42 -8.07
N VAL A 125 -6.34 30.68 -7.19
CA VAL A 125 -7.71 30.20 -7.43
C VAL A 125 -8.65 31.40 -7.62
N ILE A 126 -9.32 31.46 -8.77
CA ILE A 126 -10.22 32.58 -9.16
C ILE A 126 -11.56 32.46 -8.43
N ASN A 127 -12.14 31.26 -8.43
CA ASN A 127 -13.42 31.02 -7.78
C ASN A 127 -13.23 30.14 -6.51
N PRO A 128 -13.34 30.72 -5.30
CA PRO A 128 -13.22 29.99 -4.04
C PRO A 128 -14.30 28.93 -3.79
N ASP A 129 -15.48 29.10 -4.39
CA ASP A 129 -16.61 28.18 -4.20
C ASP A 129 -16.50 26.92 -5.08
N HIS A 130 -15.78 27.05 -6.20
CA HIS A 130 -15.48 25.93 -7.12
C HIS A 130 -13.99 25.90 -7.47
N PRO A 131 -13.13 25.56 -6.50
CA PRO A 131 -11.68 25.53 -6.73
C PRO A 131 -11.30 24.42 -7.71
N SER A 132 -10.48 24.76 -8.70
CA SER A 132 -9.99 23.81 -9.70
C SER A 132 -8.69 24.25 -10.32
N LEU A 133 -7.93 23.33 -10.93
CA LEU A 133 -6.70 23.67 -11.66
C LEU A 133 -7.01 24.60 -12.85
N ALA A 134 -8.08 24.30 -13.60
CA ALA A 134 -8.50 25.13 -14.72
C ALA A 134 -8.98 26.52 -14.28
N GLY A 135 -9.66 26.60 -13.12
CA GLY A 135 -10.15 27.85 -12.50
C GLY A 135 -9.10 28.60 -11.69
N SER A 136 -7.82 28.41 -11.97
CA SER A 136 -6.71 29.10 -11.32
C SER A 136 -5.85 29.82 -12.36
N SER A 137 -5.30 31.01 -12.03
CA SER A 137 -4.58 31.86 -12.98
C SER A 137 -3.06 31.93 -12.76
N GLY A 138 -2.57 31.42 -11.61
CA GLY A 138 -1.16 31.52 -11.25
C GLY A 138 -0.29 30.38 -11.78
N THR A 139 0.91 30.28 -11.25
CA THR A 139 1.90 29.26 -11.63
C THR A 139 1.35 27.86 -11.41
N GLN A 140 1.52 27.01 -12.42
CA GLN A 140 1.20 25.59 -12.37
C GLN A 140 2.46 24.77 -12.13
N THR A 141 2.38 23.79 -11.26
CA THR A 141 3.40 22.77 -11.02
C THR A 141 2.76 21.42 -11.09
N THR A 142 3.47 20.45 -11.67
CA THR A 142 3.05 19.05 -11.73
C THR A 142 4.23 18.16 -11.40
N GLY A 143 3.96 16.95 -10.98
CA GLY A 143 4.99 15.94 -10.76
C GLY A 143 4.37 14.57 -10.69
N ASP A 144 5.22 13.56 -10.82
CA ASP A 144 4.87 12.16 -10.73
C ASP A 144 5.90 11.41 -9.89
N VAL A 145 5.44 10.30 -9.31
CA VAL A 145 6.28 9.38 -8.53
C VAL A 145 5.92 7.97 -8.93
N TYR A 146 6.95 7.16 -9.18
CA TYR A 146 6.84 5.73 -9.42
C TYR A 146 7.63 4.98 -8.35
N ASP A 147 7.01 3.99 -7.74
CA ASP A 147 7.66 3.10 -6.80
C ASP A 147 7.20 1.67 -7.07
N GLU A 148 8.16 0.75 -7.12
CA GLU A 148 7.86 -0.66 -7.32
C GLU A 148 8.76 -1.53 -6.47
N TYR A 149 8.23 -2.64 -6.02
CA TYR A 149 9.03 -3.66 -5.37
C TYR A 149 8.49 -5.06 -5.66
N ALA A 150 9.38 -6.02 -5.60
CA ALA A 150 9.06 -7.44 -5.63
C ALA A 150 9.77 -8.16 -4.49
N LEU A 151 9.05 -9.07 -3.85
CA LEU A 151 9.58 -9.97 -2.83
C LEU A 151 9.36 -11.39 -3.32
N ARG A 152 10.33 -12.29 -3.07
CA ARG A 152 10.23 -13.72 -3.31
C ARG A 152 10.75 -14.47 -2.12
N GLY A 153 10.09 -15.54 -1.75
CA GLY A 153 10.51 -16.38 -0.64
C GLY A 153 10.26 -17.85 -0.91
N LEU A 154 11.23 -18.67 -0.52
CA LEU A 154 11.07 -20.11 -0.36
C LEU A 154 11.00 -20.39 1.14
N TYR A 155 10.10 -21.27 1.54
CA TYR A 155 9.94 -21.63 2.94
C TYR A 155 9.62 -23.10 3.10
N TYR A 156 10.00 -23.64 4.26
CA TYR A 156 9.69 -25.02 4.62
C TYR A 156 9.39 -25.15 6.11
N ARG A 157 8.69 -26.22 6.45
CA ARG A 157 8.47 -26.69 7.81
C ARG A 157 8.53 -28.22 7.81
N LEU A 158 9.25 -28.79 8.73
CA LEU A 158 9.37 -30.22 8.96
C LEU A 158 9.04 -30.50 10.43
N GLY A 159 8.03 -31.30 10.68
CA GLY A 159 7.65 -31.79 11.98
C GLY A 159 7.72 -33.31 12.04
N TYR A 160 8.30 -33.84 13.10
CA TYR A 160 8.36 -35.27 13.36
C TYR A 160 7.95 -35.56 14.79
N ASN A 161 7.12 -36.59 14.96
CA ASN A 161 6.64 -37.02 16.26
C ASN A 161 6.82 -38.53 16.37
N TYR A 162 7.40 -38.98 17.49
CA TYR A 162 7.53 -40.38 17.84
C TYR A 162 6.78 -40.69 19.15
N LYS A 163 5.80 -41.57 19.08
CA LYS A 163 4.94 -42.03 20.18
C LYS A 163 4.21 -40.92 20.94
N GLY A 164 4.06 -39.70 20.37
CA GLY A 164 3.52 -38.56 21.10
C GLY A 164 4.41 -38.04 22.22
N LYS A 165 5.63 -38.59 22.37
CA LYS A 165 6.57 -38.24 23.45
C LYS A 165 7.75 -37.40 22.98
N TYR A 166 8.23 -37.66 21.78
CA TYR A 166 9.39 -36.96 21.20
C TYR A 166 8.92 -36.20 19.97
N LEU A 167 8.97 -34.88 20.05
CA LEU A 167 8.58 -33.99 18.98
C LEU A 167 9.79 -33.15 18.58
N ILE A 168 10.06 -33.11 17.26
CA ILE A 168 11.10 -32.25 16.67
C ILE A 168 10.41 -31.44 15.57
N GLU A 169 10.63 -30.15 15.57
CA GLU A 169 10.17 -29.26 14.50
C GLU A 169 11.31 -28.36 14.05
N THR A 170 11.45 -28.21 12.74
CA THR A 170 12.34 -27.20 12.14
C THR A 170 11.58 -26.46 11.03
N ASN A 171 11.84 -25.19 10.89
CA ASN A 171 11.34 -24.36 9.82
C ASN A 171 12.42 -23.39 9.35
N GLY A 172 12.29 -22.93 8.13
CA GLY A 172 13.20 -21.96 7.57
C GLY A 172 12.54 -21.21 6.40
N ARG A 173 13.08 -20.01 6.14
CA ARG A 173 12.67 -19.16 5.04
C ARG A 173 13.87 -18.47 4.42
N TYR A 174 13.90 -18.42 3.10
CA TYR A 174 14.92 -17.75 2.32
C TYR A 174 14.23 -16.73 1.41
N ASP A 175 14.48 -15.44 1.67
CA ASP A 175 13.79 -14.33 1.03
C ASP A 175 14.74 -13.47 0.20
N GLY A 176 14.23 -13.01 -0.95
CA GLY A 176 14.88 -12.02 -1.78
C GLY A 176 14.00 -10.82 -2.01
N SER A 177 14.60 -9.63 -2.06
CA SER A 177 13.92 -8.36 -2.26
C SER A 177 14.55 -7.54 -3.39
N SER A 178 13.69 -6.99 -4.28
CA SER A 178 14.14 -6.06 -5.32
C SER A 178 14.64 -4.72 -4.78
N LYS A 179 14.39 -4.40 -3.51
CA LYS A 179 14.87 -3.18 -2.84
C LYS A 179 16.38 -3.20 -2.57
N PHE A 180 16.98 -4.39 -2.62
CA PHE A 180 18.43 -4.53 -2.49
C PHE A 180 19.13 -4.56 -3.86
N PRO A 181 20.41 -4.15 -3.94
CA PRO A 181 21.24 -4.32 -5.14
C PRO A 181 21.24 -5.76 -5.63
N LYS A 182 21.49 -5.96 -6.93
CA LYS A 182 21.39 -7.31 -7.57
C LYS A 182 22.21 -8.39 -6.85
N ASP A 183 23.39 -8.02 -6.32
CA ASP A 183 24.30 -8.96 -5.68
C ASP A 183 23.94 -9.29 -4.22
N ASN A 184 22.95 -8.60 -3.64
CA ASN A 184 22.50 -8.75 -2.25
C ASN A 184 20.98 -8.94 -2.14
N ARG A 185 20.32 -9.44 -3.19
CA ARG A 185 18.86 -9.62 -3.19
C ARG A 185 18.38 -10.82 -2.38
N PHE A 186 19.26 -11.79 -2.17
CA PHE A 186 19.04 -13.03 -1.44
C PHE A 186 20.10 -13.21 -0.34
#